data_299b43eca19bd5b9a5be4aa316649207
#
_entry.id   299b43eca19bd5b9a5be4aa316649207
#
_cell.length_a   1.000
_cell.length_b   1.000
_cell.length_c   1.000
_cell.angle_alpha   90.00
_cell.angle_beta   90.00
_cell.angle_gamma   90.00
#
_symmetry.space_group_name_H-M   'P 1'
#
loop_
_entity.id
_entity.type
_entity.pdbx_description
1 polymer ?
#
loop_
_entity_poly.entity_id
_entity_poly.type
_entity_poly.pdbx_seq_one_letter_code
_entity_poly.pdbx_strand_id
1 'polypeptide(L)'
;MNIFKLSIKNIFNKPLSSSISLALLVLGVGIISLLLQLNTLIKDQMDNNLRGIDMVVGAKGSPLQLILSSVYHIDSPTGNISLAEAETISNNRMVGSSIKILYGDNYKGFRIVGAEKKFIELYKGVIKEGKDWDNPYEVLVGSKVYEKLKINLGDELISSHGLRETGQSHDEGTFKVVGLLKPSNSVIDQLIITSPQSVWDIHETHDHDEHENEKENENEHEHEHEHEHDNREITAMLIKFKSPMNIIQFPRQINENTNLQAAVPSYEISRLFKLFGFGIETLSYLAYLIIIVSGFSLFINLFNSMRERKYEMALIRTLGASRFQLSTMIIFESLVLTISGFILGLLFSRFGVMFVSSLMEESINYNLNSLKILNEEYWLLGLSVLIGVVSSLIPAIQVYKMNISKILADA
;
A
#
# COMPACT_ATOMS: atom_id res chain seq x y z
N MET A 1 31.84 35.09 21.98
CA MET A 1 32.09 34.26 20.77
C MET A 1 30.85 33.41 20.52
N ASN A 2 30.23 33.52 19.34
CA ASN A 2 29.02 32.72 19.03
C ASN A 2 29.46 31.36 18.51
N ILE A 3 29.48 30.33 19.39
CA ILE A 3 29.95 28.98 19.11
C ILE A 3 29.14 28.36 17.98
N PHE A 4 27.82 28.60 17.94
CA PHE A 4 26.93 28.07 16.93
C PHE A 4 27.25 28.56 15.50
N LYS A 5 27.49 29.88 15.34
CA LYS A 5 27.88 30.46 14.06
C LYS A 5 29.23 29.93 13.57
N LEU A 6 30.16 29.68 14.52
CA LEU A 6 31.49 29.14 14.22
C LEU A 6 31.38 27.67 13.76
N SER A 7 30.56 26.84 14.43
CA SER A 7 30.35 25.44 14.06
C SER A 7 29.76 25.30 12.64
N ILE A 8 28.75 26.11 12.29
CA ILE A 8 28.18 26.10 10.95
C ILE A 8 29.23 26.50 9.90
N LYS A 9 30.03 27.57 10.14
CA LYS A 9 31.07 27.99 9.20
C LYS A 9 32.11 26.90 8.98
N ASN A 10 32.41 26.11 10.01
CA ASN A 10 33.37 25.01 9.94
C ASN A 10 32.92 23.88 9.00
N ILE A 11 31.63 23.54 8.99
CA ILE A 11 31.09 22.53 8.11
C ILE A 11 31.30 22.91 6.64
N PHE A 12 31.13 24.21 6.32
CA PHE A 12 31.32 24.72 4.96
C PHE A 12 32.81 24.87 4.55
N ASN A 13 33.74 24.87 5.49
CA ASN A 13 35.18 24.95 5.16
C ASN A 13 35.73 23.61 4.61
N LYS A 14 35.04 22.47 4.84
CA LYS A 14 35.39 21.14 4.31
C LYS A 14 34.20 20.48 3.62
N PRO A 15 33.78 21.03 2.47
CA PRO A 15 32.53 20.60 1.85
C PRO A 15 32.55 19.13 1.42
N LEU A 16 33.68 18.60 0.94
CA LEU A 16 33.76 17.23 0.42
C LEU A 16 33.58 16.18 1.52
N SER A 17 34.33 16.29 2.63
CA SER A 17 34.24 15.32 3.73
C SER A 17 32.90 15.40 4.47
N SER A 18 32.40 16.62 4.70
CA SER A 18 31.09 16.82 5.33
C SER A 18 29.94 16.35 4.44
N SER A 19 30.02 16.55 3.11
CA SER A 19 28.99 16.10 2.19
C SER A 19 28.94 14.58 2.07
N ILE A 20 30.07 13.88 2.09
CA ILE A 20 30.08 12.40 2.06
C ILE A 20 29.42 11.84 3.33
N SER A 21 29.81 12.35 4.51
CA SER A 21 29.21 11.91 5.78
C SER A 21 27.71 12.22 5.83
N LEU A 22 27.32 13.40 5.34
CA LEU A 22 25.91 13.79 5.23
C LEU A 22 25.15 12.89 4.25
N ALA A 23 25.71 12.62 3.06
CA ALA A 23 25.08 11.78 2.05
C ALA A 23 24.84 10.34 2.55
N LEU A 24 25.81 9.75 3.24
CA LEU A 24 25.65 8.41 3.84
C LEU A 24 24.54 8.40 4.89
N LEU A 25 24.44 9.46 5.70
CA LEU A 25 23.41 9.57 6.72
C LEU A 25 22.02 9.79 6.09
N VAL A 26 21.94 10.64 5.06
CA VAL A 26 20.71 10.86 4.26
C VAL A 26 20.22 9.56 3.63
N LEU A 27 21.13 8.77 3.03
CA LEU A 27 20.78 7.48 2.45
C LEU A 27 20.32 6.49 3.51
N GLY A 28 21.03 6.35 4.62
CA GLY A 28 20.64 5.41 5.67
C GLY A 28 19.29 5.74 6.29
N VAL A 29 19.09 6.98 6.72
CA VAL A 29 17.81 7.45 7.28
C VAL A 29 16.71 7.41 6.23
N GLY A 30 17.02 7.84 4.99
CA GLY A 30 16.06 7.91 3.91
C GLY A 30 15.54 6.55 3.50
N ILE A 31 16.40 5.53 3.38
CA ILE A 31 15.97 4.16 3.04
C ILE A 31 15.10 3.57 4.15
N ILE A 32 15.49 3.73 5.43
CA ILE A 32 14.66 3.20 6.53
C ILE A 32 13.29 3.90 6.56
N SER A 33 13.28 5.23 6.47
CA SER A 33 12.01 5.98 6.44
C SER A 33 11.15 5.61 5.23
N LEU A 34 11.75 5.38 4.05
CA LEU A 34 11.07 4.91 2.84
C LEU A 34 10.41 3.54 3.08
N LEU A 35 11.16 2.57 3.64
CA LEU A 35 10.64 1.23 3.91
C LEU A 35 9.52 1.25 4.95
N LEU A 36 9.64 2.06 6.00
CA LEU A 36 8.59 2.26 7.01
C LEU A 36 7.32 2.81 6.37
N GLN A 37 7.45 3.81 5.50
CA GLN A 37 6.29 4.39 4.81
C GLN A 37 5.62 3.42 3.85
N LEU A 38 6.40 2.74 3.00
CA LEU A 38 5.85 1.74 2.09
C LEU A 38 5.13 0.63 2.86
N ASN A 39 5.72 0.13 3.94
CA ASN A 39 5.09 -0.88 4.78
C ASN A 39 3.76 -0.39 5.37
N THR A 40 3.71 0.84 5.87
CA THR A 40 2.49 1.44 6.43
C THR A 40 1.43 1.64 5.35
N LEU A 41 1.81 2.19 4.18
CA LEU A 41 0.90 2.40 3.05
C LEU A 41 0.27 1.09 2.56
N ILE A 42 1.10 0.04 2.40
CA ILE A 42 0.62 -1.26 1.96
C ILE A 42 -0.35 -1.84 3.01
N LYS A 43 0.01 -1.75 4.30
CA LYS A 43 -0.83 -2.24 5.39
C LYS A 43 -2.17 -1.50 5.45
N ASP A 44 -2.15 -0.17 5.39
CA ASP A 44 -3.37 0.65 5.42
C ASP A 44 -4.28 0.36 4.22
N GLN A 45 -3.70 0.19 3.02
CA GLN A 45 -4.46 -0.19 1.82
C GLN A 45 -5.11 -1.56 1.98
N MET A 46 -4.39 -2.51 2.57
CA MET A 46 -4.93 -3.85 2.81
C MET A 46 -6.02 -3.85 3.86
N ASP A 47 -5.83 -3.17 4.97
CA ASP A 47 -6.84 -3.05 6.02
C ASP A 47 -8.11 -2.36 5.49
N ASN A 48 -7.96 -1.40 4.58
CA ASN A 48 -9.07 -0.74 3.91
C ASN A 48 -9.84 -1.69 2.97
N ASN A 49 -9.15 -2.58 2.28
CA ASN A 49 -9.77 -3.52 1.36
C ASN A 49 -10.40 -4.73 2.07
N LEU A 50 -9.88 -5.10 3.24
CA LEU A 50 -10.40 -6.21 4.05
C LEU A 50 -11.61 -5.85 4.93
N ARG A 51 -11.98 -4.60 5.02
CA ARG A 51 -13.01 -4.03 5.92
C ARG A 51 -14.18 -4.96 6.23
N GLY A 52 -14.10 -5.66 7.38
CA GLY A 52 -15.21 -6.50 7.87
C GLY A 52 -15.48 -7.75 7.05
N ILE A 53 -14.56 -8.18 6.19
CA ILE A 53 -14.58 -9.46 5.48
C ILE A 53 -13.79 -10.46 6.30
N ASP A 54 -14.49 -11.36 6.96
CA ASP A 54 -13.86 -12.40 7.80
C ASP A 54 -13.51 -13.65 6.99
N MET A 55 -14.33 -13.97 5.96
CA MET A 55 -14.15 -15.13 5.09
C MET A 55 -14.68 -14.85 3.69
N VAL A 56 -14.06 -15.46 2.70
CA VAL A 56 -14.56 -15.50 1.31
C VAL A 56 -14.85 -16.95 0.94
N VAL A 57 -15.98 -17.18 0.26
CA VAL A 57 -16.35 -18.48 -0.29
C VAL A 57 -16.50 -18.36 -1.81
N GLY A 58 -15.98 -19.34 -2.53
CA GLY A 58 -16.06 -19.44 -3.99
C GLY A 58 -15.79 -20.85 -4.48
N ALA A 59 -15.59 -21.01 -5.78
CA ALA A 59 -15.28 -22.30 -6.38
C ALA A 59 -13.95 -22.88 -5.85
N LYS A 60 -13.86 -24.20 -5.82
CA LYS A 60 -12.67 -24.94 -5.33
C LYS A 60 -11.43 -24.53 -6.10
N GLY A 61 -10.37 -24.17 -5.37
CA GLY A 61 -9.12 -23.73 -5.98
C GLY A 61 -8.13 -23.21 -4.94
N SER A 62 -7.26 -22.29 -5.37
CA SER A 62 -6.30 -21.65 -4.47
C SER A 62 -6.99 -20.63 -3.55
N PRO A 63 -6.85 -20.75 -2.21
CA PRO A 63 -7.38 -19.75 -1.27
C PRO A 63 -6.87 -18.34 -1.56
N LEU A 64 -5.60 -18.22 -1.93
CA LEU A 64 -4.99 -16.93 -2.27
C LEU A 64 -5.59 -16.33 -3.54
N GLN A 65 -5.76 -17.13 -4.61
CA GLN A 65 -6.38 -16.68 -5.86
C GLN A 65 -7.80 -16.22 -5.62
N LEU A 66 -8.59 -16.97 -4.81
CA LEU A 66 -9.94 -16.58 -4.42
C LEU A 66 -9.98 -15.21 -3.74
N ILE A 67 -9.02 -14.92 -2.86
CA ILE A 67 -8.94 -13.61 -2.19
C ILE A 67 -8.50 -12.51 -3.15
N LEU A 68 -7.45 -12.76 -3.97
CA LEU A 68 -6.97 -11.79 -4.94
C LEU A 68 -8.04 -11.44 -5.98
N SER A 69 -8.81 -12.42 -6.41
CA SER A 69 -9.93 -12.17 -7.32
C SER A 69 -11.12 -11.47 -6.61
N SER A 70 -11.58 -11.95 -5.46
CA SER A 70 -12.86 -11.54 -4.89
C SER A 70 -12.79 -10.33 -3.95
N VAL A 71 -11.62 -10.03 -3.35
CA VAL A 71 -11.45 -8.90 -2.44
C VAL A 71 -10.65 -7.78 -3.08
N TYR A 72 -9.60 -8.13 -3.83
CA TYR A 72 -8.72 -7.14 -4.48
C TYR A 72 -9.06 -6.91 -5.95
N HIS A 73 -9.85 -7.78 -6.56
CA HIS A 73 -10.28 -7.73 -7.96
C HIS A 73 -9.12 -7.67 -8.97
N ILE A 74 -7.96 -8.27 -8.64
CA ILE A 74 -6.74 -8.21 -9.45
C ILE A 74 -6.60 -9.44 -10.37
N ASP A 75 -7.01 -10.63 -9.89
CA ASP A 75 -6.81 -11.92 -10.58
C ASP A 75 -8.12 -12.48 -11.14
N SER A 76 -8.01 -13.50 -11.97
CA SER A 76 -9.17 -14.25 -12.48
C SER A 76 -9.80 -15.09 -11.36
N PRO A 77 -11.12 -15.23 -11.32
CA PRO A 77 -11.80 -16.07 -10.33
C PRO A 77 -11.43 -17.54 -10.50
N THR A 78 -11.61 -18.32 -9.43
CA THR A 78 -11.40 -19.78 -9.44
C THR A 78 -12.53 -20.54 -10.14
N GLY A 79 -13.60 -19.87 -10.51
CA GLY A 79 -14.82 -20.39 -11.09
C GLY A 79 -16.05 -19.81 -10.42
N ASN A 80 -17.22 -20.28 -10.78
CA ASN A 80 -18.49 -19.88 -10.19
C ASN A 80 -19.01 -20.97 -9.23
N ILE A 81 -19.94 -20.58 -8.37
CA ILE A 81 -20.65 -21.44 -7.42
C ILE A 81 -22.17 -21.24 -7.56
N SER A 82 -22.94 -22.29 -7.33
CA SER A 82 -24.38 -22.20 -7.37
C SER A 82 -24.92 -21.20 -6.33
N LEU A 83 -25.91 -20.40 -6.75
CA LEU A 83 -26.60 -19.48 -5.85
C LEU A 83 -27.27 -20.22 -4.68
N ALA A 84 -27.79 -21.41 -4.90
CA ALA A 84 -28.43 -22.23 -3.87
C ALA A 84 -27.44 -22.71 -2.80
N GLU A 85 -26.21 -23.12 -3.20
CA GLU A 85 -25.14 -23.46 -2.24
C GLU A 85 -24.71 -22.25 -1.44
N ALA A 86 -24.53 -21.09 -2.09
CA ALA A 86 -24.19 -19.84 -1.43
C ALA A 86 -25.27 -19.40 -0.42
N GLU A 87 -26.54 -19.55 -0.73
CA GLU A 87 -27.66 -19.26 0.17
C GLU A 87 -27.68 -20.18 1.39
N THR A 88 -27.40 -21.46 1.20
CA THR A 88 -27.29 -22.44 2.30
C THR A 88 -26.21 -21.97 3.30
N ILE A 89 -25.06 -21.50 2.82
CA ILE A 89 -23.98 -20.97 3.66
C ILE A 89 -24.40 -19.64 4.30
N SER A 90 -24.99 -18.75 3.53
CA SER A 90 -25.45 -17.43 4.01
C SER A 90 -26.44 -17.54 5.17
N ASN A 91 -27.33 -18.53 5.12
CA ASN A 91 -28.35 -18.78 6.13
C ASN A 91 -27.81 -19.50 7.38
N ASN A 92 -26.52 -19.84 7.42
CA ASN A 92 -25.92 -20.48 8.59
C ASN A 92 -25.91 -19.53 9.80
N ARG A 93 -26.24 -20.08 10.98
CA ARG A 93 -26.31 -19.31 12.24
C ARG A 93 -25.01 -18.56 12.62
N MET A 94 -23.86 -18.99 12.12
CA MET A 94 -22.56 -18.39 12.36
C MET A 94 -22.33 -17.14 11.51
N VAL A 95 -23.04 -17.00 10.39
CA VAL A 95 -22.92 -15.86 9.47
C VAL A 95 -23.71 -14.68 10.03
N GLY A 96 -23.06 -13.52 10.08
CA GLY A 96 -23.66 -12.25 10.49
C GLY A 96 -24.21 -11.48 9.30
N SER A 97 -23.45 -11.38 8.23
CA SER A 97 -23.86 -10.83 6.94
C SER A 97 -23.05 -11.47 5.82
N SER A 98 -23.64 -11.55 4.65
CA SER A 98 -23.00 -12.01 3.44
C SER A 98 -23.29 -11.03 2.30
N ILE A 99 -22.36 -10.93 1.35
CA ILE A 99 -22.48 -10.14 0.13
C ILE A 99 -22.06 -11.03 -1.02
N LYS A 100 -22.95 -11.24 -1.96
CA LYS A 100 -22.70 -12.00 -3.18
C LYS A 100 -22.05 -11.10 -4.21
N ILE A 101 -21.03 -11.61 -4.91
CA ILE A 101 -20.30 -10.90 -5.95
C ILE A 101 -20.34 -11.75 -7.22
N LEU A 102 -20.63 -11.09 -8.32
CA LEU A 102 -20.60 -11.64 -9.66
C LEU A 102 -19.58 -10.88 -10.48
N TYR A 103 -18.80 -11.58 -11.27
CA TYR A 103 -17.98 -10.93 -12.26
C TYR A 103 -18.72 -10.87 -13.58
N GLY A 104 -18.95 -9.64 -14.01
CA GLY A 104 -19.28 -9.34 -15.38
C GLY A 104 -18.00 -9.21 -16.21
N ASP A 105 -18.20 -8.71 -17.39
CA ASP A 105 -17.14 -8.35 -18.32
C ASP A 105 -16.26 -7.22 -17.79
N ASN A 106 -15.37 -6.71 -18.60
CA ASN A 106 -14.59 -5.53 -18.31
C ASN A 106 -14.93 -4.38 -19.27
N TYR A 107 -14.58 -3.16 -18.87
CA TYR A 107 -14.58 -2.00 -19.72
C TYR A 107 -13.18 -1.35 -19.68
N LYS A 108 -12.47 -1.43 -20.82
CA LYS A 108 -11.10 -0.86 -20.98
C LYS A 108 -10.16 -1.21 -19.83
N GLY A 109 -10.16 -2.50 -19.42
CA GLY A 109 -9.31 -3.02 -18.36
C GLY A 109 -9.82 -2.83 -16.93
N PHE A 110 -10.97 -2.17 -16.73
CA PHE A 110 -11.63 -2.06 -15.43
C PHE A 110 -12.75 -3.08 -15.31
N ARG A 111 -12.82 -3.78 -14.18
CA ARG A 111 -13.83 -4.81 -13.95
C ARG A 111 -15.20 -4.22 -13.73
N ILE A 112 -16.20 -4.88 -14.32
CA ILE A 112 -17.61 -4.71 -14.01
C ILE A 112 -17.96 -5.77 -12.97
N VAL A 113 -18.50 -5.34 -11.83
CA VAL A 113 -18.85 -6.22 -10.71
C VAL A 113 -20.32 -6.07 -10.39
N GLY A 114 -21.06 -7.16 -10.53
CA GLY A 114 -22.43 -7.27 -10.02
C GLY A 114 -22.41 -7.52 -8.52
N ALA A 115 -22.98 -6.62 -7.74
CA ALA A 115 -23.04 -6.78 -6.30
C ALA A 115 -24.30 -6.13 -5.69
N GLU A 116 -24.67 -6.57 -4.49
CA GLU A 116 -25.73 -5.92 -3.71
C GLU A 116 -25.28 -4.52 -3.25
N LYS A 117 -26.22 -3.60 -2.98
CA LYS A 117 -25.94 -2.24 -2.46
C LYS A 117 -25.08 -2.24 -1.18
N LYS A 118 -25.20 -3.30 -0.36
CA LYS A 118 -24.35 -3.54 0.81
C LYS A 118 -22.85 -3.59 0.51
N PHE A 119 -22.46 -3.92 -0.74
CA PHE A 119 -21.06 -3.90 -1.16
C PHE A 119 -20.47 -2.49 -1.13
N ILE A 120 -21.24 -1.50 -1.58
CA ILE A 120 -20.82 -0.09 -1.51
C ILE A 120 -20.75 0.39 -0.07
N GLU A 121 -21.72 0.02 0.76
CA GLU A 121 -21.77 0.35 2.18
C GLU A 121 -20.57 -0.24 2.95
N LEU A 122 -20.17 -1.49 2.61
CA LEU A 122 -19.01 -2.17 3.20
C LEU A 122 -17.75 -1.30 3.08
N TYR A 123 -17.53 -0.69 1.92
CA TYR A 123 -16.38 0.18 1.64
C TYR A 123 -16.65 1.66 1.95
N LYS A 124 -17.79 1.98 2.60
CA LYS A 124 -18.21 3.37 2.90
C LYS A 124 -18.25 4.24 1.65
N GLY A 125 -18.62 3.67 0.53
CA GLY A 125 -18.77 4.38 -0.73
C GLY A 125 -19.82 5.49 -0.62
N VAL A 126 -19.48 6.66 -1.15
CA VAL A 126 -20.38 7.83 -1.17
C VAL A 126 -20.49 8.31 -2.61
N ILE A 127 -21.72 8.51 -3.07
CA ILE A 127 -21.99 9.06 -4.39
C ILE A 127 -21.57 10.54 -4.41
N LYS A 128 -20.76 10.91 -5.40
CA LYS A 128 -20.32 12.29 -5.65
C LYS A 128 -21.33 13.03 -6.51
N GLU A 129 -21.76 12.39 -7.60
CA GLU A 129 -22.71 12.93 -8.58
C GLU A 129 -23.65 11.81 -9.05
N GLY A 130 -24.89 12.15 -9.39
CA GLY A 130 -25.87 11.20 -9.84
C GLY A 130 -26.65 10.52 -8.71
N LYS A 131 -27.09 9.30 -8.95
CA LYS A 131 -27.90 8.49 -8.02
C LYS A 131 -27.39 7.05 -7.98
N ASP A 132 -27.93 6.25 -7.05
CA ASP A 132 -27.76 4.79 -7.04
C ASP A 132 -28.53 4.14 -8.20
N TRP A 133 -28.17 2.90 -8.56
CA TRP A 133 -28.91 2.17 -9.59
C TRP A 133 -30.28 1.74 -9.05
N ASP A 134 -31.28 1.84 -9.91
CA ASP A 134 -32.63 1.38 -9.66
C ASP A 134 -33.03 0.26 -10.63
N ASN A 135 -32.42 0.21 -11.81
CA ASN A 135 -32.73 -0.75 -12.87
C ASN A 135 -31.49 -1.56 -13.26
N PRO A 136 -31.66 -2.74 -13.88
CA PRO A 136 -30.58 -3.45 -14.55
C PRO A 136 -29.86 -2.56 -15.56
N TYR A 137 -28.57 -2.86 -15.81
CA TYR A 137 -27.67 -2.12 -16.71
C TYR A 137 -27.34 -0.68 -16.28
N GLU A 138 -27.81 -0.22 -15.13
CA GLU A 138 -27.32 1.01 -14.51
C GLU A 138 -26.06 0.71 -13.71
N VAL A 139 -25.01 1.61 -13.80
CA VAL A 139 -23.75 1.42 -13.13
C VAL A 139 -23.31 2.62 -12.29
N LEU A 140 -22.63 2.34 -11.19
CA LEU A 140 -21.83 3.29 -10.45
C LEU A 140 -20.35 3.11 -10.81
N VAL A 141 -19.67 4.24 -11.07
CA VAL A 141 -18.28 4.23 -11.52
C VAL A 141 -17.38 4.73 -10.40
N GLY A 142 -16.36 3.94 -10.07
CA GLY A 142 -15.34 4.28 -9.08
C GLY A 142 -14.49 5.48 -9.48
N SER A 143 -13.91 6.16 -8.48
CA SER A 143 -13.21 7.45 -8.69
C SER A 143 -12.06 7.35 -9.68
N LYS A 144 -11.23 6.33 -9.61
CA LYS A 144 -10.10 6.14 -10.52
C LYS A 144 -10.54 5.83 -11.96
N VAL A 145 -11.65 5.12 -12.10
CA VAL A 145 -12.18 4.73 -13.41
C VAL A 145 -12.61 5.98 -14.19
N TYR A 146 -13.47 6.82 -13.58
CA TYR A 146 -13.95 8.01 -14.29
C TYR A 146 -12.85 9.06 -14.49
N GLU A 147 -11.88 9.18 -13.57
CA GLU A 147 -10.74 10.09 -13.73
C GLU A 147 -9.82 9.65 -14.89
N LYS A 148 -9.47 8.34 -14.96
CA LYS A 148 -8.58 7.80 -15.99
C LYS A 148 -9.20 7.74 -17.37
N LEU A 149 -10.47 7.31 -17.46
CA LEU A 149 -11.19 7.13 -18.72
C LEU A 149 -12.01 8.38 -19.12
N LYS A 150 -12.05 9.42 -18.27
CA LYS A 150 -12.84 10.66 -18.48
C LYS A 150 -14.33 10.36 -18.70
N ILE A 151 -14.87 9.46 -17.90
CA ILE A 151 -16.29 9.07 -17.96
C ILE A 151 -17.13 10.13 -17.23
N ASN A 152 -18.27 10.47 -17.81
CA ASN A 152 -19.23 11.41 -17.26
C ASN A 152 -20.56 10.71 -16.93
N LEU A 153 -21.38 11.40 -16.13
CA LEU A 153 -22.71 10.94 -15.82
C LEU A 153 -23.55 10.86 -17.11
N GLY A 154 -24.22 9.73 -17.32
CA GLY A 154 -25.05 9.49 -18.50
C GLY A 154 -24.34 8.83 -19.68
N ASP A 155 -23.00 8.66 -19.61
CA ASP A 155 -22.25 7.93 -20.63
C ASP A 155 -22.69 6.47 -20.71
N GLU A 156 -22.56 5.88 -21.90
CA GLU A 156 -22.82 4.48 -22.16
C GLU A 156 -21.50 3.71 -22.28
N LEU A 157 -21.42 2.59 -21.53
CA LEU A 157 -20.23 1.73 -21.49
C LEU A 157 -20.58 0.39 -22.15
N ILE A 158 -19.86 0.05 -23.22
CA ILE A 158 -20.00 -1.24 -23.90
C ILE A 158 -19.00 -2.21 -23.29
N SER A 159 -19.48 -3.31 -22.71
CA SER A 159 -18.63 -4.33 -22.07
C SER A 159 -17.86 -5.16 -23.10
N SER A 160 -16.73 -5.74 -22.67
CA SER A 160 -15.94 -6.66 -23.50
C SER A 160 -15.50 -7.88 -22.68
N HIS A 161 -15.54 -9.07 -23.28
CA HIS A 161 -15.10 -10.31 -22.62
C HIS A 161 -13.57 -10.36 -22.44
N GLY A 162 -13.12 -10.74 -21.24
CA GLY A 162 -11.71 -10.94 -20.90
C GLY A 162 -11.02 -9.67 -20.37
N LEU A 163 -9.94 -9.84 -19.60
CA LEU A 163 -9.16 -8.74 -18.97
C LEU A 163 -8.27 -7.95 -19.93
N ARG A 164 -8.22 -8.29 -21.22
CA ARG A 164 -7.38 -7.63 -22.23
C ARG A 164 -8.22 -6.80 -23.19
N GLU A 165 -7.70 -5.67 -23.64
CA GLU A 165 -8.34 -4.71 -24.56
C GLU A 165 -8.70 -5.31 -25.95
N THR A 166 -8.34 -6.57 -26.23
CA THR A 166 -8.55 -7.26 -27.50
C THR A 166 -9.76 -8.21 -27.51
N GLY A 167 -10.64 -8.14 -26.50
CA GLY A 167 -11.88 -8.93 -26.46
C GLY A 167 -12.87 -8.49 -27.54
N GLN A 168 -13.68 -9.44 -28.06
CA GLN A 168 -14.78 -9.11 -28.95
C GLN A 168 -15.78 -8.21 -28.20
N SER A 169 -16.11 -7.05 -28.75
CA SER A 169 -17.16 -6.18 -28.22
C SER A 169 -18.51 -6.74 -28.63
N HIS A 170 -19.40 -6.92 -27.69
CA HIS A 170 -20.78 -7.30 -27.95
C HIS A 170 -21.67 -6.07 -27.81
N ASP A 171 -22.46 -5.78 -28.83
CA ASP A 171 -23.39 -4.65 -28.85
C ASP A 171 -24.57 -4.81 -27.86
N GLU A 172 -24.72 -5.98 -27.24
CA GLU A 172 -25.88 -6.35 -26.42
C GLU A 172 -25.75 -6.00 -24.93
N GLY A 173 -24.59 -5.62 -24.43
CA GLY A 173 -24.35 -5.29 -23.02
C GLY A 173 -23.98 -3.84 -22.77
N THR A 174 -24.87 -2.88 -23.12
CA THR A 174 -24.61 -1.45 -22.88
C THR A 174 -25.02 -1.05 -21.48
N PHE A 175 -24.05 -0.62 -20.66
CA PHE A 175 -24.28 -0.10 -19.32
C PHE A 175 -24.37 1.40 -19.30
N LYS A 176 -25.34 1.96 -18.57
CA LYS A 176 -25.53 3.40 -18.40
C LYS A 176 -24.95 3.90 -17.09
N VAL A 177 -24.11 4.90 -17.13
CA VAL A 177 -23.53 5.54 -15.94
C VAL A 177 -24.58 6.42 -15.26
N VAL A 178 -25.04 6.00 -14.08
CA VAL A 178 -26.05 6.74 -13.28
C VAL A 178 -25.46 7.44 -12.07
N GLY A 179 -24.24 7.05 -11.66
CA GLY A 179 -23.56 7.74 -10.55
C GLY A 179 -22.06 7.57 -10.56
N LEU A 180 -21.39 8.54 -9.97
CA LEU A 180 -19.93 8.59 -9.79
C LEU A 180 -19.63 8.56 -8.29
N LEU A 181 -18.68 7.70 -7.87
CA LEU A 181 -18.30 7.55 -6.47
C LEU A 181 -17.21 8.55 -6.07
N LYS A 182 -17.24 9.01 -4.82
CA LYS A 182 -16.11 9.74 -4.22
C LYS A 182 -14.94 8.79 -3.95
N PRO A 183 -13.69 9.30 -3.95
CA PRO A 183 -12.54 8.50 -3.55
C PRO A 183 -12.73 7.89 -2.15
N SER A 184 -12.65 6.57 -2.06
CA SER A 184 -12.81 5.79 -0.82
C SER A 184 -11.48 5.25 -0.27
N ASN A 185 -10.42 5.30 -1.08
CA ASN A 185 -9.13 4.65 -0.85
C ASN A 185 -9.28 3.12 -0.65
N SER A 186 -10.21 2.52 -1.37
CA SER A 186 -10.46 1.08 -1.36
C SER A 186 -10.64 0.54 -2.78
N VAL A 187 -10.88 -0.76 -2.91
CA VAL A 187 -11.02 -1.43 -4.22
C VAL A 187 -12.14 -0.85 -5.08
N ILE A 188 -13.23 -0.34 -4.50
CA ILE A 188 -14.36 0.22 -5.27
C ILE A 188 -13.97 1.43 -6.12
N ASP A 189 -12.86 2.10 -5.80
CA ASP A 189 -12.36 3.21 -6.62
C ASP A 189 -11.93 2.77 -8.02
N GLN A 190 -11.64 1.47 -8.21
CA GLN A 190 -11.17 0.87 -9.47
C GLN A 190 -12.23 0.01 -10.16
N LEU A 191 -13.46 0.00 -9.66
CA LEU A 191 -14.52 -0.87 -10.15
C LEU A 191 -15.63 -0.07 -10.84
N ILE A 192 -16.31 -0.75 -11.75
CA ILE A 192 -17.62 -0.38 -12.26
C ILE A 192 -18.59 -1.33 -11.58
N ILE A 193 -19.57 -0.81 -10.84
CA ILE A 193 -20.44 -1.61 -9.97
C ILE A 193 -21.87 -1.54 -10.50
N THR A 194 -22.50 -2.69 -10.64
CA THR A 194 -23.87 -2.83 -11.11
C THR A 194 -24.67 -3.79 -10.23
N SER A 195 -25.96 -3.95 -10.52
CA SER A 195 -26.80 -4.96 -9.86
C SER A 195 -26.39 -6.38 -10.26
N PRO A 196 -26.57 -7.39 -9.40
CA PRO A 196 -26.37 -8.78 -9.76
C PRO A 196 -27.19 -9.21 -10.98
N GLN A 197 -28.42 -8.69 -11.10
CA GLN A 197 -29.34 -9.01 -12.20
C GLN A 197 -28.72 -8.62 -13.56
N SER A 198 -28.06 -7.47 -13.66
CA SER A 198 -27.41 -7.04 -14.91
C SER A 198 -26.38 -8.04 -15.43
N VAL A 199 -25.64 -8.69 -14.50
CA VAL A 199 -24.62 -9.67 -14.86
C VAL A 199 -25.26 -10.99 -15.27
N TRP A 200 -26.30 -11.43 -14.58
CA TRP A 200 -27.04 -12.64 -14.97
C TRP A 200 -27.70 -12.47 -16.35
N ASP A 201 -28.39 -11.35 -16.59
CA ASP A 201 -29.10 -11.10 -17.86
C ASP A 201 -28.13 -11.13 -19.07
N ILE A 202 -26.88 -10.64 -18.92
CA ILE A 202 -25.87 -10.70 -19.99
C ILE A 202 -25.44 -12.15 -20.26
N HIS A 203 -25.27 -12.97 -19.22
CA HIS A 203 -24.82 -14.35 -19.39
C HIS A 203 -25.94 -15.28 -19.88
N GLU A 204 -27.20 -15.04 -19.47
CA GLU A 204 -28.37 -15.81 -19.95
C GLU A 204 -28.64 -15.60 -21.45
N THR A 205 -28.39 -14.39 -22.01
CA THR A 205 -28.53 -14.12 -23.44
C THR A 205 -27.49 -14.86 -24.30
N HIS A 206 -26.30 -15.07 -23.80
CA HIS A 206 -25.24 -15.77 -24.55
C HIS A 206 -25.41 -17.29 -24.64
N ASP A 207 -25.98 -17.93 -23.61
CA ASP A 207 -26.23 -19.37 -23.65
C ASP A 207 -27.27 -19.73 -24.71
N HIS A 208 -28.18 -18.82 -25.05
CA HIS A 208 -29.17 -19.02 -26.09
C HIS A 208 -28.58 -18.96 -27.52
N ASP A 209 -27.64 -18.05 -27.77
CA ASP A 209 -27.05 -17.85 -29.10
C ASP A 209 -26.04 -18.97 -29.50
N GLU A 210 -25.36 -19.61 -28.56
CA GLU A 210 -24.48 -20.75 -28.85
C GLU A 210 -25.29 -22.03 -29.18
N HIS A 211 -26.50 -22.18 -28.60
CA HIS A 211 -27.36 -23.33 -28.86
C HIS A 211 -28.21 -23.22 -30.12
N GLU A 212 -28.47 -22.03 -30.66
CA GLU A 212 -29.19 -21.89 -31.94
C GLU A 212 -28.32 -22.28 -33.15
N ASN A 213 -27.02 -22.13 -33.10
CA ASN A 213 -26.12 -22.53 -34.19
C ASN A 213 -25.85 -24.05 -34.27
N GLU A 214 -26.21 -24.85 -33.27
CA GLU A 214 -26.10 -26.32 -33.29
C GLU A 214 -27.40 -27.07 -33.61
N LYS A 215 -28.57 -26.38 -33.71
CA LYS A 215 -29.86 -27.01 -33.89
C LYS A 215 -30.50 -26.82 -35.28
N GLU A 216 -29.73 -26.92 -36.36
CA GLU A 216 -30.31 -27.11 -37.69
C GLU A 216 -30.60 -28.59 -38.04
N ASN A 217 -30.57 -29.53 -37.10
CA ASN A 217 -31.08 -30.88 -37.32
C ASN A 217 -31.59 -31.51 -36.03
N GLU A 218 -32.90 -31.86 -36.08
CA GLU A 218 -33.66 -32.85 -35.31
C GLU A 218 -34.70 -32.37 -34.28
N ASN A 219 -35.94 -32.42 -34.77
CA ASN A 219 -37.18 -32.90 -34.13
C ASN A 219 -37.63 -32.43 -32.75
N GLU A 220 -38.81 -31.82 -32.82
CA GLU A 220 -39.78 -31.49 -31.76
C GLU A 220 -39.90 -32.54 -30.64
N HIS A 221 -39.58 -32.12 -29.40
CA HIS A 221 -40.24 -32.59 -28.18
C HIS A 221 -40.47 -31.42 -27.24
N GLU A 222 -41.73 -31.11 -27.00
CA GLU A 222 -42.21 -30.22 -25.95
C GLU A 222 -41.71 -30.73 -24.60
N HIS A 223 -40.85 -29.92 -23.91
CA HIS A 223 -40.63 -30.06 -22.50
C HIS A 223 -40.99 -28.74 -21.81
N GLU A 224 -41.98 -28.89 -20.90
CA GLU A 224 -42.49 -27.82 -20.05
C GLU A 224 -41.38 -27.16 -19.22
N HIS A 225 -41.31 -25.85 -19.29
CA HIS A 225 -40.40 -24.95 -18.55
C HIS A 225 -40.87 -24.78 -17.08
N GLU A 226 -40.46 -25.65 -16.17
CA GLU A 226 -40.68 -25.47 -14.72
C GLU A 226 -39.41 -25.42 -13.86
N HIS A 227 -38.19 -25.23 -14.41
CA HIS A 227 -36.95 -25.21 -13.62
C HIS A 227 -36.02 -24.01 -13.90
N GLU A 228 -36.56 -22.83 -14.23
CA GLU A 228 -35.72 -21.66 -14.60
C GLU A 228 -35.03 -20.90 -13.44
N HIS A 229 -35.29 -21.27 -12.18
CA HIS A 229 -34.71 -20.51 -11.05
C HIS A 229 -33.50 -21.15 -10.37
N ASP A 230 -33.04 -22.32 -10.78
CA ASP A 230 -32.04 -23.10 -10.01
C ASP A 230 -30.63 -23.05 -10.59
N ASN A 231 -30.41 -22.44 -11.75
CA ASN A 231 -29.10 -22.42 -12.43
C ASN A 231 -28.29 -21.11 -12.26
N ARG A 232 -28.76 -20.16 -11.46
CA ARG A 232 -27.98 -18.90 -11.24
C ARG A 232 -26.71 -19.17 -10.45
N GLU A 233 -25.64 -18.60 -10.93
CA GLU A 233 -24.33 -18.71 -10.33
C GLU A 233 -23.85 -17.36 -9.79
N ILE A 234 -22.95 -17.42 -8.82
CA ILE A 234 -22.18 -16.27 -8.34
C ILE A 234 -20.69 -16.62 -8.37
N THR A 235 -19.84 -15.60 -8.49
CA THR A 235 -18.40 -15.83 -8.52
C THR A 235 -17.83 -16.06 -7.13
N ALA A 236 -18.26 -15.28 -6.14
CA ALA A 236 -17.84 -15.43 -4.75
C ALA A 236 -18.84 -14.79 -3.79
N MET A 237 -18.68 -15.13 -2.51
CA MET A 237 -19.46 -14.54 -1.44
C MET A 237 -18.52 -14.05 -0.32
N LEU A 238 -18.64 -12.78 0.02
CA LEU A 238 -17.94 -12.16 1.15
C LEU A 238 -18.78 -12.38 2.42
N ILE A 239 -18.16 -12.86 3.48
CA ILE A 239 -18.85 -13.20 4.73
C ILE A 239 -18.25 -12.45 5.89
N LYS A 240 -19.11 -11.92 6.74
CA LYS A 240 -18.80 -11.43 8.08
C LYS A 240 -19.46 -12.31 9.11
N PHE A 241 -18.70 -12.76 10.11
CA PHE A 241 -19.21 -13.60 11.18
C PHE A 241 -19.90 -12.80 12.30
N LYS A 242 -20.81 -13.45 13.00
CA LYS A 242 -21.38 -12.91 14.24
C LYS A 242 -20.37 -12.92 15.40
N SER A 243 -19.42 -13.86 15.37
CA SER A 243 -18.40 -14.02 16.41
C SER A 243 -17.04 -14.35 15.77
N PRO A 244 -15.94 -13.73 16.24
CA PRO A 244 -14.59 -14.03 15.76
C PRO A 244 -14.18 -15.51 15.92
N MET A 245 -14.76 -16.25 16.89
CA MET A 245 -14.48 -17.67 17.07
C MET A 245 -14.82 -18.53 15.83
N ASN A 246 -15.79 -18.07 15.02
CA ASN A 246 -16.24 -18.80 13.85
C ASN A 246 -15.21 -18.85 12.72
N ILE A 247 -14.24 -17.91 12.72
CA ILE A 247 -13.15 -17.83 11.72
C ILE A 247 -12.31 -19.11 11.68
N ILE A 248 -12.19 -19.83 12.80
CA ILE A 248 -11.35 -21.03 12.89
C ILE A 248 -12.08 -22.27 12.39
N GLN A 249 -13.33 -22.43 12.77
CA GLN A 249 -14.07 -23.68 12.55
C GLN A 249 -14.84 -23.69 11.22
N PHE A 250 -15.49 -22.60 10.87
CA PHE A 250 -16.42 -22.59 9.74
C PHE A 250 -15.73 -22.72 8.37
N PRO A 251 -14.58 -22.03 8.09
CA PRO A 251 -13.88 -22.23 6.83
C PRO A 251 -13.40 -23.68 6.65
N ARG A 252 -12.96 -24.32 7.74
CA ARG A 252 -12.53 -25.71 7.71
C ARG A 252 -13.70 -26.65 7.41
N GLN A 253 -14.86 -26.41 8.02
CA GLN A 253 -16.06 -27.19 7.78
C GLN A 253 -16.52 -27.11 6.31
N ILE A 254 -16.47 -25.93 5.68
CA ILE A 254 -16.78 -25.75 4.27
C ILE A 254 -15.77 -26.51 3.41
N ASN A 255 -14.48 -26.33 3.65
CA ASN A 255 -13.42 -26.93 2.85
C ASN A 255 -13.40 -28.46 2.90
N GLU A 256 -13.80 -29.08 4.03
CA GLU A 256 -13.81 -30.52 4.24
C GLU A 256 -15.12 -31.17 3.74
N ASN A 257 -16.26 -30.49 3.84
CA ASN A 257 -17.59 -31.10 3.61
C ASN A 257 -18.29 -30.65 2.34
N THR A 258 -17.72 -29.71 1.58
CA THR A 258 -18.32 -29.20 0.35
C THR A 258 -17.32 -29.12 -0.80
N ASN A 259 -17.80 -28.96 -2.01
CA ASN A 259 -16.97 -28.67 -3.18
C ASN A 259 -16.56 -27.19 -3.28
N LEU A 260 -16.82 -26.40 -2.25
CA LEU A 260 -16.49 -24.99 -2.21
C LEU A 260 -15.11 -24.75 -1.56
N GLN A 261 -14.54 -23.59 -1.85
CA GLN A 261 -13.34 -23.10 -1.21
C GLN A 261 -13.72 -21.96 -0.28
N ALA A 262 -13.43 -22.12 1.01
CA ALA A 262 -13.47 -21.04 1.96
C ALA A 262 -12.03 -20.57 2.27
N ALA A 263 -11.82 -19.26 2.22
CA ALA A 263 -10.54 -18.63 2.51
C ALA A 263 -10.72 -17.48 3.52
N VAL A 264 -9.78 -17.37 4.45
CA VAL A 264 -9.73 -16.28 5.45
C VAL A 264 -8.74 -15.22 4.95
N PRO A 265 -9.21 -14.03 4.52
CA PRO A 265 -8.34 -13.04 3.89
C PRO A 265 -7.17 -12.61 4.79
N SER A 266 -7.40 -12.34 6.05
CA SER A 266 -6.36 -11.93 6.99
C SER A 266 -5.24 -12.96 7.15
N TYR A 267 -5.55 -14.26 7.05
CA TYR A 267 -4.58 -15.33 7.14
C TYR A 267 -3.71 -15.43 5.88
N GLU A 268 -4.32 -15.48 4.71
CA GLU A 268 -3.60 -15.64 3.44
C GLU A 268 -2.72 -14.42 3.13
N ILE A 269 -3.25 -13.25 3.41
CA ILE A 269 -2.52 -12.02 3.24
C ILE A 269 -1.35 -11.91 4.24
N SER A 270 -1.55 -12.29 5.50
CA SER A 270 -0.45 -12.36 6.48
C SER A 270 0.63 -13.35 6.05
N ARG A 271 0.25 -14.44 5.38
CA ARG A 271 1.19 -15.41 4.81
C ARG A 271 2.01 -14.80 3.67
N LEU A 272 1.38 -14.04 2.78
CA LEU A 272 2.10 -13.29 1.76
C LEU A 272 3.09 -12.29 2.37
N PHE A 273 2.66 -11.53 3.38
CA PHE A 273 3.57 -10.59 4.06
C PHE A 273 4.75 -11.25 4.71
N LYS A 274 4.60 -12.45 5.28
CA LYS A 274 5.74 -13.18 5.83
C LYS A 274 6.76 -13.54 4.75
N LEU A 275 6.30 -13.85 3.53
CA LEU A 275 7.20 -14.13 2.40
C LEU A 275 7.94 -12.88 1.92
N PHE A 276 7.24 -11.75 1.79
CA PHE A 276 7.84 -10.46 1.40
C PHE A 276 8.58 -9.78 2.55
N GLY A 277 8.17 -10.04 3.81
CA GLY A 277 8.75 -9.44 5.02
C GLY A 277 10.23 -9.72 5.16
N PHE A 278 10.70 -10.90 4.77
CA PHE A 278 12.13 -11.23 4.74
C PHE A 278 12.93 -10.26 3.85
N GLY A 279 12.40 -9.86 2.69
CA GLY A 279 13.04 -8.86 1.82
C GLY A 279 13.11 -7.48 2.47
N ILE A 280 12.01 -7.03 3.09
CA ILE A 280 11.95 -5.73 3.79
C ILE A 280 12.88 -5.71 5.00
N GLU A 281 12.93 -6.78 5.79
CA GLU A 281 13.84 -6.93 6.93
C GLU A 281 15.30 -6.89 6.48
N THR A 282 15.65 -7.62 5.42
CA THR A 282 17.01 -7.64 4.87
C THR A 282 17.46 -6.25 4.41
N LEU A 283 16.60 -5.52 3.70
CA LEU A 283 16.87 -4.14 3.30
C LEU A 283 17.01 -3.21 4.50
N SER A 284 16.20 -3.42 5.55
CA SER A 284 16.31 -2.66 6.80
C SER A 284 17.63 -2.90 7.51
N TYR A 285 18.12 -4.13 7.59
CA TYR A 285 19.43 -4.44 8.15
C TYR A 285 20.57 -3.79 7.36
N LEU A 286 20.46 -3.80 6.03
CA LEU A 286 21.44 -3.11 5.17
C LEU A 286 21.41 -1.60 5.41
N ALA A 287 20.26 -1.00 5.57
CA ALA A 287 20.13 0.43 5.88
C ALA A 287 20.67 0.77 7.27
N TYR A 288 20.47 -0.07 8.30
CA TYR A 288 21.12 0.11 9.60
C TYR A 288 22.64 0.03 9.50
N LEU A 289 23.17 -0.89 8.69
CA LEU A 289 24.62 -0.96 8.42
C LEU A 289 25.13 0.34 7.79
N ILE A 290 24.41 0.91 6.82
CA ILE A 290 24.75 2.21 6.23
C ILE A 290 24.78 3.32 7.29
N ILE A 291 23.82 3.34 8.22
CA ILE A 291 23.79 4.30 9.33
C ILE A 291 25.01 4.14 10.24
N ILE A 292 25.42 2.92 10.54
CA ILE A 292 26.63 2.66 11.33
C ILE A 292 27.86 3.16 10.59
N VAL A 293 27.99 2.85 9.31
CA VAL A 293 29.10 3.34 8.45
C VAL A 293 29.10 4.87 8.39
N SER A 294 27.93 5.51 8.33
CA SER A 294 27.81 6.97 8.37
C SER A 294 28.33 7.55 9.71
N GLY A 295 28.06 6.87 10.82
CA GLY A 295 28.59 7.23 12.12
C GLY A 295 30.14 7.18 12.17
N PHE A 296 30.73 6.15 11.59
CA PHE A 296 32.21 6.09 11.44
C PHE A 296 32.73 7.17 10.50
N SER A 297 32.06 7.45 9.40
CA SER A 297 32.42 8.53 8.49
C SER A 297 32.37 9.89 9.18
N LEU A 298 31.34 10.16 9.97
CA LEU A 298 31.24 11.36 10.83
C LEU A 298 32.37 11.45 11.82
N PHE A 299 32.68 10.36 12.51
CA PHE A 299 33.79 10.30 13.45
C PHE A 299 35.14 10.67 12.78
N ILE A 300 35.44 10.05 11.64
CA ILE A 300 36.67 10.30 10.88
C ILE A 300 36.72 11.76 10.42
N ASN A 301 35.61 12.30 9.93
CA ASN A 301 35.50 13.69 9.50
C ASN A 301 35.78 14.66 10.66
N LEU A 302 35.13 14.48 11.81
CA LEU A 302 35.33 15.31 12.99
C LEU A 302 36.76 15.19 13.55
N PHE A 303 37.30 13.98 13.57
CA PHE A 303 38.68 13.71 14.05
C PHE A 303 39.72 14.39 13.17
N ASN A 304 39.61 14.31 11.86
CA ASN A 304 40.50 14.96 10.92
C ASN A 304 40.34 16.49 10.97
N SER A 305 39.11 16.99 11.04
CA SER A 305 38.83 18.42 11.19
C SER A 305 39.47 18.99 12.44
N MET A 306 39.36 18.27 13.57
CA MET A 306 40.00 18.64 14.82
C MET A 306 41.53 18.67 14.69
N ARG A 307 42.14 17.64 14.05
CA ARG A 307 43.63 17.56 13.91
C ARG A 307 44.18 18.71 13.10
N GLU A 308 43.57 19.08 12.01
CA GLU A 308 44.03 20.18 11.14
C GLU A 308 43.86 21.55 11.80
N ARG A 309 42.87 21.68 12.69
CA ARG A 309 42.57 22.97 13.35
C ARG A 309 43.09 23.10 14.78
N LYS A 310 44.04 22.23 15.19
CA LYS A 310 44.60 22.25 16.54
C LYS A 310 45.21 23.61 16.91
N TYR A 311 45.89 24.23 15.98
CA TYR A 311 46.49 25.55 16.17
C TYR A 311 45.45 26.65 16.37
N GLU A 312 44.43 26.69 15.52
CA GLU A 312 43.30 27.63 15.65
C GLU A 312 42.60 27.48 17.01
N MET A 313 42.34 26.23 17.44
CA MET A 313 41.72 25.96 18.73
C MET A 313 42.61 26.41 19.91
N ALA A 314 43.94 26.24 19.81
CA ALA A 314 44.86 26.73 20.80
C ALA A 314 44.84 28.28 20.87
N LEU A 315 44.78 28.96 19.73
CA LEU A 315 44.69 30.41 19.64
C LEU A 315 43.33 30.92 20.23
N ILE A 316 42.22 30.28 19.94
CA ILE A 316 40.90 30.62 20.52
C ILE A 316 40.94 30.49 22.06
N ARG A 317 41.67 29.52 22.58
CA ARG A 317 41.86 29.35 24.04
C ARG A 317 42.70 30.44 24.66
N THR A 318 43.75 30.91 24.00
CA THR A 318 44.52 32.05 24.50
C THR A 318 43.70 33.33 24.55
N LEU A 319 42.71 33.46 23.67
CA LEU A 319 41.73 34.56 23.66
C LEU A 319 40.61 34.39 24.73
N GLY A 320 40.68 33.37 25.60
CA GLY A 320 39.81 33.24 26.77
C GLY A 320 38.71 32.19 26.64
N ALA A 321 38.65 31.35 25.57
CA ALA A 321 37.70 30.29 25.47
C ALA A 321 37.99 29.16 26.48
N SER A 322 36.95 28.62 27.13
CA SER A 322 37.10 27.49 28.04
C SER A 322 37.24 26.14 27.30
N ARG A 323 37.79 25.13 28.00
CA ARG A 323 37.89 23.74 27.45
C ARG A 323 36.53 23.19 27.08
N PHE A 324 35.53 23.46 27.91
CA PHE A 324 34.18 23.03 27.71
C PHE A 324 33.53 23.64 26.45
N GLN A 325 33.78 24.93 26.21
CA GLN A 325 33.27 25.62 25.01
C GLN A 325 33.80 25.02 23.72
N LEU A 326 35.08 24.64 23.64
CA LEU A 326 35.66 24.02 22.46
C LEU A 326 35.18 22.59 22.26
N SER A 327 35.02 21.80 23.34
CA SER A 327 34.43 20.44 23.24
C SER A 327 32.98 20.50 22.80
N THR A 328 32.20 21.42 23.34
CA THR A 328 30.78 21.63 22.95
C THR A 328 30.65 22.05 21.48
N MET A 329 31.63 22.83 20.96
CA MET A 329 31.64 23.21 19.54
C MET A 329 31.67 21.99 18.61
N ILE A 330 32.50 20.97 18.93
CA ILE A 330 32.58 19.72 18.13
C ILE A 330 31.28 18.92 18.22
N ILE A 331 30.69 18.84 19.43
CA ILE A 331 29.40 18.17 19.61
C ILE A 331 28.31 18.88 18.80
N PHE A 332 28.28 20.21 18.80
CA PHE A 332 27.34 20.98 17.98
C PHE A 332 27.54 20.77 16.48
N GLU A 333 28.79 20.71 16.01
CA GLU A 333 29.11 20.42 14.61
C GLU A 333 28.54 19.06 14.17
N SER A 334 28.72 18.04 15.01
CA SER A 334 28.15 16.73 14.79
C SER A 334 26.60 16.73 14.80
N LEU A 335 25.97 17.39 15.77
CA LEU A 335 24.54 17.48 15.88
C LEU A 335 23.92 18.22 14.69
N VAL A 336 24.54 19.29 14.21
CA VAL A 336 24.06 20.00 13.01
C VAL A 336 24.09 19.08 11.80
N LEU A 337 25.15 18.30 11.59
CA LEU A 337 25.28 17.35 10.50
C LEU A 337 24.23 16.24 10.61
N THR A 338 24.04 15.67 11.80
CA THR A 338 23.09 14.55 11.99
C THR A 338 21.62 14.99 11.88
N ILE A 339 21.26 16.15 12.42
CA ILE A 339 19.90 16.70 12.29
C ILE A 339 19.62 17.10 10.84
N SER A 340 20.59 17.75 10.17
CA SER A 340 20.44 18.06 8.73
C SER A 340 20.32 16.80 7.89
N GLY A 341 21.11 15.76 8.18
CA GLY A 341 21.04 14.47 7.52
C GLY A 341 19.71 13.77 7.74
N PHE A 342 19.17 13.83 8.95
CA PHE A 342 17.83 13.31 9.26
C PHE A 342 16.73 14.02 8.45
N ILE A 343 16.73 15.36 8.46
CA ILE A 343 15.73 16.14 7.72
C ILE A 343 15.80 15.85 6.22
N LEU A 344 17.01 15.88 5.65
CA LEU A 344 17.22 15.57 4.23
C LEU A 344 16.88 14.10 3.91
N GLY A 345 17.14 13.17 4.83
CA GLY A 345 16.76 11.78 4.71
C GLY A 345 15.24 11.58 4.67
N LEU A 346 14.49 12.28 5.53
CA LEU A 346 13.03 12.30 5.47
C LEU A 346 12.53 12.86 4.14
N LEU A 347 13.08 13.97 3.66
CA LEU A 347 12.71 14.52 2.35
C LEU A 347 12.99 13.52 1.23
N PHE A 348 14.16 12.89 1.24
CA PHE A 348 14.53 11.85 0.28
C PHE A 348 13.54 10.68 0.29
N SER A 349 13.12 10.24 1.48
CA SER A 349 12.09 9.20 1.63
C SER A 349 10.75 9.62 0.98
N ARG A 350 10.29 10.86 1.22
CA ARG A 350 9.03 11.38 0.64
C ARG A 350 9.08 11.43 -0.88
N PHE A 351 10.18 11.93 -1.44
CA PHE A 351 10.41 11.90 -2.89
C PHE A 351 10.48 10.46 -3.43
N GLY A 352 11.12 9.55 -2.70
CA GLY A 352 11.18 8.14 -3.05
C GLY A 352 9.80 7.49 -3.12
N VAL A 353 8.93 7.73 -2.13
CA VAL A 353 7.54 7.23 -2.14
C VAL A 353 6.76 7.83 -3.31
N MET A 354 6.88 9.14 -3.58
CA MET A 354 6.22 9.76 -4.73
C MET A 354 6.70 9.14 -6.06
N PHE A 355 7.99 8.88 -6.19
CA PHE A 355 8.56 8.25 -7.37
C PHE A 355 8.05 6.81 -7.56
N VAL A 356 8.06 6.00 -6.49
CA VAL A 356 7.50 4.63 -6.54
C VAL A 356 6.02 4.66 -6.87
N SER A 357 5.25 5.59 -6.27
CA SER A 357 3.82 5.77 -6.56
C SER A 357 3.56 6.11 -8.02
N SER A 358 4.38 6.98 -8.64
CA SER A 358 4.24 7.34 -10.06
C SER A 358 4.57 6.20 -11.03
N LEU A 359 5.45 5.28 -10.63
CA LEU A 359 5.74 4.06 -11.39
C LEU A 359 4.61 3.02 -11.29
N MET A 360 3.87 3.05 -10.19
CA MET A 360 2.76 2.14 -9.91
C MET A 360 1.40 2.80 -10.16
N GLU A 361 1.28 3.65 -11.18
CA GLU A 361 0.14 4.55 -11.47
C GLU A 361 -1.25 3.89 -11.41
N GLU A 362 -1.34 2.57 -11.42
CA GLU A 362 -2.62 1.85 -11.43
C GLU A 362 -3.12 1.41 -10.04
N SER A 363 -2.25 1.31 -9.03
CA SER A 363 -2.61 0.56 -7.80
C SER A 363 -2.57 1.35 -6.49
N ILE A 364 -1.83 2.45 -6.39
CA ILE A 364 -1.63 3.14 -5.11
C ILE A 364 -2.04 4.61 -5.21
N ASN A 365 -3.16 4.96 -4.59
CA ASN A 365 -3.52 6.36 -4.36
C ASN A 365 -2.62 6.94 -3.28
N TYR A 366 -1.62 7.73 -3.70
CA TYR A 366 -0.84 8.53 -2.76
C TYR A 366 -1.69 9.69 -2.26
N ASN A 367 -2.23 9.56 -1.06
CA ASN A 367 -2.93 10.67 -0.41
C ASN A 367 -1.87 11.62 0.17
N LEU A 368 -1.98 12.92 -0.09
CA LEU A 368 -1.06 13.96 0.44
C LEU A 368 -0.94 13.95 1.98
N ASN A 369 -1.80 13.24 2.69
CA ASN A 369 -1.65 12.92 4.12
C ASN A 369 -0.40 12.09 4.46
N SER A 370 0.30 11.57 3.49
CA SER A 370 1.59 10.88 3.64
C SER A 370 2.77 11.79 4.00
N LEU A 371 2.58 13.10 4.04
CA LEU A 371 3.53 14.02 4.67
C LEU A 371 3.55 13.87 6.20
N LYS A 372 2.61 13.10 6.78
CA LYS A 372 2.59 12.83 8.21
C LYS A 372 3.85 12.06 8.62
N ILE A 373 4.52 12.57 9.64
CA ILE A 373 5.66 11.87 10.25
C ILE A 373 5.11 10.66 10.99
N LEU A 374 5.66 9.47 10.70
CA LEU A 374 5.29 8.24 11.38
C LEU A 374 5.88 8.22 12.80
N ASN A 375 5.20 7.55 13.73
CA ASN A 375 5.70 7.41 15.11
C ASN A 375 7.08 6.70 15.14
N GLU A 376 7.31 5.79 14.24
CA GLU A 376 8.57 5.06 14.08
C GLU A 376 9.73 5.97 13.62
N GLU A 377 9.44 7.07 12.94
CA GLU A 377 10.45 8.03 12.49
C GLU A 377 11.03 8.86 13.64
N TYR A 378 10.33 9.01 14.76
CA TYR A 378 10.90 9.63 15.96
C TYR A 378 12.05 8.81 16.55
N TRP A 379 11.99 7.47 16.43
CA TRP A 379 13.11 6.61 16.81
C TRP A 379 14.33 6.81 15.91
N LEU A 380 14.13 7.07 14.61
CA LEU A 380 15.23 7.41 13.70
C LEU A 380 15.89 8.74 14.06
N LEU A 381 15.11 9.72 14.51
CA LEU A 381 15.67 10.97 15.03
C LEU A 381 16.53 10.70 16.25
N GLY A 382 16.02 9.94 17.22
CA GLY A 382 16.76 9.54 18.41
C GLY A 382 18.05 8.82 18.08
N LEU A 383 18.01 7.87 17.14
CA LEU A 383 19.17 7.13 16.64
C LEU A 383 20.20 8.05 15.97
N SER A 384 19.75 8.98 15.11
CA SER A 384 20.61 9.93 14.42
C SER A 384 21.36 10.85 15.41
N VAL A 385 20.64 11.36 16.42
CA VAL A 385 21.22 12.17 17.48
C VAL A 385 22.23 11.37 18.30
N LEU A 386 21.91 10.12 18.66
CA LEU A 386 22.79 9.22 19.39
C LEU A 386 24.11 9.01 18.62
N ILE A 387 24.03 8.72 17.32
CA ILE A 387 25.20 8.54 16.44
C ILE A 387 26.04 9.82 16.41
N GLY A 388 25.40 10.97 16.26
CA GLY A 388 26.09 12.26 16.28
C GLY A 388 26.86 12.49 17.59
N VAL A 389 26.21 12.23 18.73
CA VAL A 389 26.85 12.37 20.03
C VAL A 389 28.02 11.38 20.18
N VAL A 390 27.79 10.09 19.90
CA VAL A 390 28.82 9.03 20.03
C VAL A 390 30.03 9.32 19.12
N SER A 391 29.78 9.69 17.86
CA SER A 391 30.85 10.01 16.89
C SER A 391 31.70 11.23 17.31
N SER A 392 31.11 12.16 18.04
CA SER A 392 31.79 13.37 18.51
C SER A 392 32.54 13.22 19.85
N LEU A 393 32.23 12.17 20.63
CA LEU A 393 32.78 12.01 21.99
C LEU A 393 34.32 11.99 22.02
N ILE A 394 34.93 11.13 21.21
CA ILE A 394 36.41 10.99 21.20
C ILE A 394 37.10 12.28 20.75
N PRO A 395 36.69 12.93 19.61
CA PRO A 395 37.24 14.23 19.23
C PRO A 395 37.02 15.30 20.30
N ALA A 396 35.86 15.37 20.93
CA ALA A 396 35.55 16.35 21.97
C ALA A 396 36.42 16.16 23.22
N ILE A 397 36.67 14.91 23.65
CA ILE A 397 37.54 14.57 24.78
C ILE A 397 39.00 14.94 24.44
N GLN A 398 39.48 14.73 23.23
CA GLN A 398 40.82 15.10 22.81
C GLN A 398 41.04 16.62 22.86
N VAL A 399 40.06 17.39 22.39
CA VAL A 399 40.10 18.87 22.49
C VAL A 399 40.07 19.34 23.93
N TYR A 400 39.27 18.70 24.79
CA TYR A 400 39.25 19.02 26.23
C TYR A 400 40.61 18.81 26.91
N LYS A 401 41.32 17.73 26.54
CA LYS A 401 42.65 17.38 27.12
C LYS A 401 43.83 18.07 26.42
N MET A 402 43.60 18.90 25.41
CA MET A 402 44.64 19.53 24.60
C MET A 402 45.56 20.46 25.42
N ASN A 403 46.88 20.30 25.26
CA ASN A 403 47.91 21.15 25.92
C ASN A 403 48.33 22.30 24.98
N ILE A 404 47.90 23.51 25.34
CA ILE A 404 48.12 24.72 24.53
C ILE A 404 49.59 25.05 24.36
N SER A 405 50.35 24.99 25.48
CA SER A 405 51.79 25.39 25.48
C SER A 405 52.60 24.56 24.50
N LYS A 406 52.28 23.22 24.42
CA LYS A 406 52.99 22.33 23.50
C LYS A 406 52.61 22.62 22.04
N ILE A 407 51.34 22.87 21.74
CA ILE A 407 50.85 23.11 20.36
C ILE A 407 51.38 24.44 19.81
N LEU A 408 51.47 25.48 20.66
CA LEU A 408 52.00 26.78 20.24
C LEU A 408 53.53 26.79 20.15
N ALA A 409 54.23 25.86 20.83
CA ALA A 409 55.67 25.71 20.73
C ALA A 409 56.12 24.89 19.51
N ASP A 410 55.27 23.96 19.03
CA ASP A 410 55.57 23.07 17.90
C ASP A 410 55.07 23.66 16.54
N ALA A 411 54.51 24.89 16.54
CA ALA A 411 54.01 25.61 15.36
C ALA A 411 55.00 26.72 14.94
#